data_d774bc46a841018b216e9483c611df9b
#
_entry.id   d774bc46a841018b216e9483c611df9b
#
_cell.length_a   1.000
_cell.length_b   1.000
_cell.length_c   1.000
_cell.angle_alpha   90.00
_cell.angle_beta   90.00
_cell.angle_gamma   90.00
#
_symmetry.space_group_name_H-M   'P 1'
#
loop_
_entity.id
_entity.type
_entity.pdbx_description
1 polymer ?
#
loop_
_entity_poly.entity_id
_entity_poly.type
_entity_poly.pdbx_seq_one_letter_code
_entity_poly.pdbx_strand_id
1 'polypeptide(L)'
;GGSYEASQVDYVFPAGCSEHSTGLAIDITDEPDFAANYYNMHDETVKDTEVYKWMAEHCAEYGFIVRYPEGKEDYYVKACYPGHFRYVGVEAAEYIMENDLCFEEFLNLYPEKKLHVTFGPEA
;
A
#
# COMPACT_ATOMS: atom_id res chain seq x y z
N GLY A 1 23.96 4.03 3.03
CA GLY A 1 23.01 3.01 2.75
C GLY A 1 23.28 1.73 3.50
N GLY A 2 22.25 1.10 3.95
CA GLY A 2 22.34 -0.19 4.60
C GLY A 2 22.48 -1.31 3.59
N SER A 3 23.10 -2.39 4.00
CA SER A 3 23.05 -3.64 3.25
C SER A 3 21.81 -4.42 3.68
N TYR A 4 21.10 -4.99 2.72
CA TYR A 4 19.93 -5.81 3.00
C TYR A 4 20.32 -7.29 2.92
N GLU A 5 19.76 -8.07 3.82
CA GLU A 5 19.84 -9.51 3.67
C GLU A 5 19.06 -9.92 2.43
N ALA A 6 19.52 -10.96 1.72
CA ALA A 6 18.86 -11.39 0.49
C ALA A 6 17.38 -11.74 0.70
N SER A 7 17.04 -12.29 1.87
CA SER A 7 15.65 -12.62 2.22
C SER A 7 14.76 -11.41 2.44
N GLN A 8 15.33 -10.20 2.54
CA GLN A 8 14.58 -8.96 2.80
C GLN A 8 14.31 -8.16 1.53
N VAL A 9 14.99 -8.49 0.42
CA VAL A 9 14.90 -7.72 -0.82
C VAL A 9 13.46 -7.64 -1.35
N ASP A 10 12.68 -8.68 -1.14
CA ASP A 10 11.30 -8.72 -1.63
C ASP A 10 10.34 -7.84 -0.81
N TYR A 11 10.73 -7.45 0.41
CA TYR A 11 9.87 -6.70 1.32
C TYR A 11 10.34 -5.28 1.60
N VAL A 12 11.60 -4.97 1.30
CA VAL A 12 12.20 -3.67 1.61
C VAL A 12 12.72 -3.02 0.34
N PHE A 13 12.24 -1.82 0.06
CA PHE A 13 12.70 -1.04 -1.07
C PHE A 13 14.02 -0.33 -0.72
N PRO A 14 14.93 -0.18 -1.69
CA PRO A 14 16.09 0.68 -1.51
C PRO A 14 15.70 2.12 -1.17
N ALA A 15 16.60 2.86 -0.55
CA ALA A 15 16.37 4.25 -0.21
C ALA A 15 15.97 5.05 -1.47
N GLY A 16 14.93 5.87 -1.34
CA GLY A 16 14.42 6.69 -2.43
C GLY A 16 13.49 5.97 -3.41
N CYS A 17 13.34 4.64 -3.26
CA CYS A 17 12.49 3.84 -4.15
C CYS A 17 11.13 3.49 -3.53
N SER A 18 10.96 3.73 -2.23
CA SER A 18 9.69 3.46 -1.55
C SER A 18 8.72 4.62 -1.72
N GLU A 19 7.43 4.31 -1.92
CA GLU A 19 6.42 5.36 -1.96
C GLU A 19 6.16 6.02 -0.60
N HIS A 20 6.70 5.46 0.51
CA HIS A 20 6.75 6.17 1.80
C HIS A 20 7.52 7.49 1.69
N SER A 21 8.48 7.57 0.78
CA SER A 21 9.25 8.78 0.55
C SER A 21 8.42 9.94 0.00
N THR A 22 7.23 9.66 -0.54
CA THR A 22 6.31 10.68 -1.04
C THR A 22 5.47 11.31 0.09
N GLY A 23 5.43 10.71 1.27
CA GLY A 23 4.53 11.10 2.34
C GLY A 23 3.09 10.63 2.13
N LEU A 24 2.83 9.79 1.13
CA LEU A 24 1.48 9.35 0.77
C LEU A 24 1.20 7.88 1.14
N ALA A 25 2.15 7.20 1.74
CA ALA A 25 1.99 5.79 2.12
C ALA A 25 2.18 5.60 3.61
N ILE A 26 1.37 4.70 4.19
CA ILE A 26 1.46 4.32 5.59
C ILE A 26 1.43 2.81 5.72
N ASP A 27 2.06 2.30 6.77
CA ASP A 27 1.97 0.90 7.17
C ASP A 27 1.11 0.78 8.41
N ILE A 28 0.24 -0.22 8.43
CA ILE A 28 -0.69 -0.48 9.53
C ILE A 28 -0.25 -1.75 10.25
N THR A 29 -0.18 -1.68 11.56
CA THR A 29 0.15 -2.84 12.40
C THR A 29 -0.48 -2.66 13.79
N ASP A 30 -0.73 -3.78 14.46
CA ASP A 30 -1.08 -3.80 15.88
C ASP A 30 0.11 -4.17 16.76
N GLU A 31 1.31 -4.27 16.17
CA GLU A 31 2.54 -4.61 16.89
C GLU A 31 2.96 -3.43 17.77
N PRO A 32 2.92 -3.57 19.11
CA PRO A 32 3.23 -2.45 20.01
C PRO A 32 4.71 -2.07 20.02
N ASP A 33 5.58 -2.98 19.63
CA ASP A 33 7.03 -2.73 19.56
C ASP A 33 7.52 -2.90 18.12
N PHE A 34 7.00 -2.07 17.24
CA PHE A 34 7.31 -2.16 15.82
C PHE A 34 8.80 -1.92 15.52
N ALA A 35 9.51 -1.18 16.36
CA ALA A 35 10.93 -0.92 16.15
C ALA A 35 11.77 -2.19 16.32
N ALA A 36 11.42 -3.03 17.30
CA ALA A 36 12.11 -4.30 17.54
C ALA A 36 11.61 -5.41 16.62
N ASN A 37 10.37 -5.34 16.18
CA ASN A 37 9.70 -6.40 15.42
C ASN A 37 9.30 -5.95 14.01
N TYR A 38 10.12 -5.11 13.39
CA TYR A 38 9.82 -4.49 12.10
C TYR A 38 9.40 -5.49 11.01
N TYR A 39 10.10 -6.61 10.91
CA TYR A 39 9.76 -7.59 9.87
C TYR A 39 8.49 -8.37 10.16
N ASN A 40 8.14 -8.52 11.43
CA ASN A 40 6.91 -9.20 11.80
C ASN A 40 5.68 -8.36 11.46
N MET A 41 5.80 -7.03 11.51
CA MET A 41 4.69 -6.15 11.15
C MET A 41 4.36 -6.18 9.65
N HIS A 42 5.27 -6.69 8.83
CA HIS A 42 5.06 -6.85 7.40
C HIS A 42 4.68 -8.29 7.02
N ASP A 43 4.45 -9.14 8.01
CA ASP A 43 4.05 -10.53 7.79
C ASP A 43 2.61 -10.57 7.28
N GLU A 44 2.28 -11.63 6.53
CA GLU A 44 0.91 -11.85 6.04
C GLU A 44 -0.14 -11.92 7.15
N THR A 45 0.27 -12.27 8.38
CA THR A 45 -0.65 -12.30 9.52
C THR A 45 -1.22 -10.93 9.87
N VAL A 46 -0.64 -9.84 9.38
CA VAL A 46 -1.19 -8.48 9.56
C VAL A 46 -2.62 -8.41 9.05
N LYS A 47 -2.95 -9.13 7.97
CA LYS A 47 -4.31 -9.13 7.42
C LYS A 47 -5.35 -9.78 8.34
N ASP A 48 -4.92 -10.53 9.34
CA ASP A 48 -5.81 -11.15 10.32
C ASP A 48 -6.09 -10.23 11.53
N THR A 49 -5.41 -9.09 11.61
CA THR A 49 -5.61 -8.14 12.70
C THR A 49 -6.88 -7.32 12.51
N GLU A 50 -7.48 -6.90 13.63
CA GLU A 50 -8.68 -6.06 13.56
C GLU A 50 -8.41 -4.71 12.93
N VAL A 51 -7.23 -4.13 13.16
CA VAL A 51 -6.87 -2.83 12.58
C VAL A 51 -6.79 -2.94 11.05
N TYR A 52 -6.20 -4.01 10.53
CA TYR A 52 -6.14 -4.22 9.09
C TYR A 52 -7.54 -4.40 8.49
N LYS A 53 -8.35 -5.26 9.11
CA LYS A 53 -9.71 -5.53 8.62
C LYS A 53 -10.53 -4.26 8.55
N TRP A 54 -10.44 -3.43 9.58
CA TRP A 54 -11.13 -2.14 9.61
C TRP A 54 -10.63 -1.22 8.48
N MET A 55 -9.32 -1.12 8.33
CA MET A 55 -8.73 -0.29 7.28
C MET A 55 -9.08 -0.79 5.88
N ALA A 56 -9.03 -2.09 5.65
CA ALA A 56 -9.39 -2.65 4.35
C ALA A 56 -10.84 -2.36 3.96
N GLU A 57 -11.73 -2.33 4.95
CA GLU A 57 -13.15 -2.02 4.73
C GLU A 57 -13.40 -0.52 4.55
N HIS A 58 -12.67 0.35 5.26
CA HIS A 58 -12.98 1.78 5.36
C HIS A 58 -11.97 2.70 4.69
N CYS A 59 -10.85 2.20 4.21
CA CYS A 59 -9.74 3.05 3.75
C CYS A 59 -10.16 4.03 2.65
N ALA A 60 -11.05 3.63 1.75
CA ALA A 60 -11.46 4.47 0.63
C ALA A 60 -12.19 5.73 1.09
N GLU A 61 -12.91 5.68 2.20
CA GLU A 61 -13.59 6.84 2.79
C GLU A 61 -12.62 7.97 3.12
N TYR A 62 -11.37 7.60 3.39
CA TYR A 62 -10.29 8.52 3.78
C TYR A 62 -9.28 8.75 2.65
N GLY A 63 -9.56 8.22 1.46
CA GLY A 63 -8.69 8.42 0.30
C GLY A 63 -7.55 7.44 0.17
N PHE A 64 -7.54 6.37 0.95
CA PHE A 64 -6.50 5.34 0.91
C PHE A 64 -6.98 4.09 0.18
N ILE A 65 -6.01 3.36 -0.38
CA ILE A 65 -6.25 2.03 -0.97
C ILE A 65 -5.31 1.01 -0.33
N VAL A 66 -5.72 -0.25 -0.39
CA VAL A 66 -4.81 -1.37 -0.16
C VAL A 66 -3.86 -1.40 -1.36
N ARG A 67 -2.58 -1.07 -1.15
CA ARG A 67 -1.64 -0.87 -2.26
C ARG A 67 -1.29 -2.15 -3.00
N TYR A 68 -1.17 -3.26 -2.26
CA TYR A 68 -0.76 -4.55 -2.81
C TYR A 68 -1.78 -5.62 -2.45
N PRO A 69 -2.97 -5.60 -3.08
CA PRO A 69 -4.00 -6.59 -2.77
C PRO A 69 -3.62 -7.98 -3.27
N GLU A 70 -4.08 -9.01 -2.57
CA GLU A 70 -3.89 -10.39 -2.98
C GLU A 70 -4.53 -10.64 -4.36
N GLY A 71 -3.90 -11.49 -5.14
CA GLY A 71 -4.40 -11.87 -6.45
C GLY A 71 -3.95 -10.93 -7.58
N LYS A 72 -3.19 -9.89 -7.26
CA LYS A 72 -2.71 -8.90 -8.23
C LYS A 72 -1.19 -8.88 -8.36
N GLU A 73 -0.52 -9.94 -7.94
CA GLU A 73 0.94 -10.00 -7.84
C GLU A 73 1.65 -9.80 -9.19
N ASP A 74 0.96 -10.06 -10.30
CA ASP A 74 1.52 -9.84 -11.63
C ASP A 74 1.70 -8.34 -11.97
N TYR A 75 1.07 -7.46 -11.22
CA TYR A 75 1.09 -6.02 -11.50
C TYR A 75 2.16 -5.25 -10.73
N TYR A 76 2.77 -5.83 -9.72
CA TYR A 76 3.77 -5.13 -8.91
C TYR A 76 5.01 -6.00 -8.67
N VAL A 77 6.15 -5.33 -8.46
CA VAL A 77 7.47 -5.99 -8.47
C VAL A 77 7.92 -6.54 -7.11
N LYS A 78 7.21 -6.21 -6.04
CA LYS A 78 7.53 -6.68 -4.69
C LYS A 78 6.46 -7.63 -4.19
N ALA A 79 6.83 -8.47 -3.25
CA ALA A 79 5.88 -9.38 -2.62
C ALA A 79 4.75 -8.62 -1.93
N CYS A 80 3.61 -9.26 -1.84
CA CYS A 80 2.45 -8.70 -1.18
C CYS A 80 2.77 -8.30 0.27
N TYR A 81 2.26 -7.16 0.67
CA TYR A 81 2.60 -6.48 1.90
C TYR A 81 1.31 -5.87 2.43
N PRO A 82 0.54 -6.67 3.13
CA PRO A 82 -0.86 -6.34 3.37
C PRO A 82 -1.08 -5.06 4.18
N GLY A 83 -0.16 -4.72 5.07
CA GLY A 83 -0.31 -3.53 5.90
C GLY A 83 0.01 -2.21 5.20
N HIS A 84 0.35 -2.21 3.93
CA HIS A 84 0.75 -1.02 3.19
C HIS A 84 -0.44 -0.37 2.49
N PHE A 85 -0.74 0.87 2.85
CA PHE A 85 -1.83 1.65 2.27
C PHE A 85 -1.26 2.89 1.59
N ARG A 86 -1.85 3.23 0.45
CA ARG A 86 -1.44 4.42 -0.33
C ARG A 86 -2.58 5.41 -0.40
N TYR A 87 -2.29 6.69 -0.14
CA TYR A 87 -3.23 7.77 -0.35
C TYR A 87 -3.28 8.14 -1.84
N VAL A 88 -4.45 8.16 -2.41
CA VAL A 88 -4.69 8.51 -3.81
C VAL A 88 -5.80 9.55 -3.97
N GLY A 89 -6.42 9.95 -2.88
CA GLY A 89 -7.60 10.81 -2.89
C GLY A 89 -8.88 9.98 -2.84
N VAL A 90 -9.94 10.58 -2.30
CA VAL A 90 -11.20 9.85 -2.04
C VAL A 90 -11.83 9.33 -3.33
N GLU A 91 -11.90 10.16 -4.37
CA GLU A 91 -12.55 9.77 -5.62
C GLU A 91 -11.90 8.54 -6.25
N ALA A 92 -10.57 8.57 -6.40
CA ALA A 92 -9.83 7.44 -6.96
C ALA A 92 -9.88 6.22 -6.04
N ALA A 93 -9.78 6.43 -4.72
CA ALA A 93 -9.80 5.34 -3.75
C ALA A 93 -11.13 4.59 -3.79
N GLU A 94 -12.25 5.30 -3.81
CA GLU A 94 -13.56 4.68 -3.89
C GLU A 94 -13.71 3.86 -5.17
N TYR A 95 -13.27 4.40 -6.31
CA TYR A 95 -13.33 3.68 -7.57
C TYR A 95 -12.48 2.41 -7.55
N ILE A 96 -11.24 2.51 -7.08
CA ILE A 96 -10.30 1.39 -7.01
C ILE A 96 -10.87 0.28 -6.13
N MET A 97 -11.31 0.63 -4.92
CA MET A 97 -11.78 -0.37 -3.96
C MET A 97 -13.12 -0.99 -4.38
N GLU A 98 -14.03 -0.22 -4.95
CA GLU A 98 -15.33 -0.74 -5.44
C GLU A 98 -15.16 -1.70 -6.60
N ASN A 99 -14.15 -1.50 -7.45
CA ASN A 99 -13.93 -2.31 -8.64
C ASN A 99 -12.87 -3.39 -8.46
N ASP A 100 -12.39 -3.58 -7.22
CA ASP A 100 -11.40 -4.59 -6.87
C ASP A 100 -10.15 -4.50 -7.75
N LEU A 101 -9.60 -3.28 -7.87
CA LEU A 101 -8.42 -3.02 -8.68
C LEU A 101 -7.19 -2.86 -7.80
N CYS A 102 -6.00 -3.13 -8.36
CA CYS A 102 -4.77 -2.60 -7.80
C CYS A 102 -4.47 -1.23 -8.43
N PHE A 103 -3.50 -0.51 -7.86
CA PHE A 103 -3.16 0.82 -8.36
C PHE A 103 -2.68 0.79 -9.80
N GLU A 104 -1.88 -0.21 -10.18
CA GLU A 104 -1.38 -0.37 -11.54
C GLU A 104 -2.50 -0.55 -12.56
N GLU A 105 -3.51 -1.36 -12.24
CA GLU A 105 -4.68 -1.51 -13.11
C GLU A 105 -5.43 -0.19 -13.28
N PHE A 106 -5.60 0.54 -12.19
CA PHE A 106 -6.25 1.85 -12.22
C PHE A 106 -5.48 2.83 -13.12
N LEU A 107 -4.15 2.85 -13.03
CA LEU A 107 -3.33 3.76 -13.83
C LEU A 107 -3.51 3.51 -15.33
N ASN A 108 -3.76 2.26 -15.74
CA ASN A 108 -4.04 1.94 -17.14
C ASN A 108 -5.39 2.49 -17.59
N LEU A 109 -6.33 2.69 -16.68
CA LEU A 109 -7.67 3.20 -16.98
C LEU A 109 -7.78 4.72 -16.78
N TYR A 110 -6.82 5.31 -16.07
CA TYR A 110 -6.91 6.69 -15.60
C TYR A 110 -7.14 7.72 -16.72
N PRO A 111 -6.45 7.66 -17.88
CA PRO A 111 -6.67 8.64 -18.93
C PRO A 111 -8.10 8.69 -19.45
N GLU A 112 -8.80 7.56 -19.45
CA GLU A 112 -10.18 7.46 -19.93
C GLU A 112 -11.19 7.86 -18.85
N LYS A 113 -10.90 7.55 -17.58
CA LYS A 113 -11.84 7.77 -16.48
C LYS A 113 -11.84 9.21 -15.98
N LYS A 114 -10.73 9.95 -16.12
CA LYS A 114 -10.60 11.34 -15.72
C LYS A 114 -10.93 11.61 -14.24
N LEU A 115 -10.61 10.66 -13.38
CA LEU A 115 -10.82 10.79 -11.95
C LEU A 115 -9.69 11.60 -11.32
N HIS A 116 -10.00 12.34 -10.26
CA HIS A 116 -8.96 13.04 -9.51
C HIS A 116 -8.10 12.04 -8.74
N VAL A 117 -6.79 12.12 -8.92
CA VAL A 117 -5.81 11.22 -8.28
C VAL A 117 -4.68 12.05 -7.70
N THR A 118 -4.25 11.69 -6.49
CA THR A 118 -3.06 12.27 -5.88
C THR A 118 -1.88 11.33 -6.10
N PHE A 119 -0.89 11.76 -6.88
CA PHE A 119 0.29 10.96 -7.22
C PHE A 119 1.51 11.27 -6.34
N GLY A 120 1.56 12.44 -5.75
CA GLY A 120 2.67 12.88 -4.93
C GLY A 120 2.31 14.13 -4.15
N PRO A 121 3.24 14.71 -3.37
CA PRO A 121 2.99 15.95 -2.65
C PRO A 121 2.61 17.04 -3.64
N GLU A 122 1.57 17.79 -3.32
CA GLU A 122 1.19 18.94 -4.14
C GLU A 122 2.22 20.06 -3.95
N ALA A 123 2.61 20.66 -5.06
CA ALA A 123 3.57 21.75 -5.05
C ALA A 123 2.95 23.03 -4.49
#